data_88b7902e13b399f30382e34626c3f8e9
#
_entry.id   88b7902e13b399f30382e34626c3f8e9
#
_cell.length_a   1.000
_cell.length_b   1.000
_cell.length_c   1.000
_cell.angle_alpha   90.00
_cell.angle_beta   90.00
_cell.angle_gamma   90.00
#
_symmetry.space_group_name_H-M   'P 1'
#
loop_
_entity.id
_entity.type
_entity.pdbx_description
1 polymer ?
#
loop_
_entity_poly.entity_id
_entity_poly.type
_entity_poly.pdbx_seq_one_letter_code
_entity_poly.pdbx_strand_id
1 'polypeptide(L)'
;FLGKPYEPNAIIKNDMEYILMQRKPGGYRQPSAEQRKHSKISKSDFNDWFRQIWNLTGASTKNHPAPFPLKLATRLIRMFSFYNDTVLDPFCGSGTTMIAALRNGRNSIGIDIDKEYCRMTARYLKTEISDSSTKAKLIFQKMTKGSSGKMKIDEDQSLHKVKTAKKVLK
;
A
#
# COMPACT_ATOMS: atom_id res chain seq x y z
N PHE A 1 30.36 -5.81 -2.10
CA PHE A 1 31.62 -5.27 -2.59
C PHE A 1 31.58 -5.31 -4.10
N LEU A 2 31.27 -4.20 -4.72
CA LEU A 2 31.40 -4.04 -6.16
C LEU A 2 32.89 -3.80 -6.41
N GLY A 3 33.54 -4.69 -7.15
CA GLY A 3 34.92 -4.46 -7.63
C GLY A 3 34.97 -3.16 -8.42
N LYS A 4 36.19 -2.71 -8.69
CA LYS A 4 36.39 -1.53 -9.54
C LYS A 4 35.74 -1.77 -10.91
N PRO A 5 35.00 -0.78 -11.46
CA PRO A 5 34.13 -0.99 -12.64
C PRO A 5 34.88 -1.45 -13.91
N TYR A 6 36.20 -1.43 -13.93
CA TYR A 6 37.00 -1.76 -15.11
C TYR A 6 37.92 -2.99 -14.92
N GLU A 7 37.76 -3.71 -13.80
CA GLU A 7 38.52 -4.93 -13.54
C GLU A 7 37.76 -6.17 -13.97
N PRO A 8 38.42 -7.19 -14.56
CA PRO A 8 37.81 -8.53 -14.69
C PRO A 8 37.33 -9.03 -13.32
N ASN A 9 36.23 -9.73 -13.22
CA ASN A 9 35.55 -10.19 -12.00
C ASN A 9 34.65 -9.14 -11.30
N ALA A 10 34.29 -8.05 -11.96
CA ALA A 10 33.26 -7.15 -11.45
C ALA A 10 31.93 -7.91 -11.26
N ILE A 11 31.30 -7.70 -10.12
CA ILE A 11 29.96 -8.25 -9.86
C ILE A 11 28.94 -7.47 -10.70
N ILE A 12 28.19 -8.19 -11.52
CA ILE A 12 27.09 -7.59 -12.29
C ILE A 12 25.98 -7.21 -11.30
N LYS A 13 25.64 -5.93 -11.27
CA LYS A 13 24.53 -5.45 -10.49
C LYS A 13 23.22 -5.94 -11.11
N ASN A 14 22.39 -6.60 -10.31
CA ASN A 14 21.03 -6.94 -10.72
C ASN A 14 20.12 -5.73 -10.45
N ASP A 15 19.69 -5.07 -11.51
CA ASP A 15 18.81 -3.89 -11.45
C ASP A 15 17.34 -4.23 -11.74
N MET A 16 17.01 -5.52 -11.85
CA MET A 16 15.67 -5.98 -12.17
C MET A 16 15.01 -6.65 -10.98
N GLU A 17 13.77 -6.25 -10.68
CA GLU A 17 12.88 -6.90 -9.73
C GLU A 17 11.66 -7.46 -10.47
N TYR A 18 11.16 -8.60 -10.01
CA TYR A 18 10.02 -9.27 -10.63
C TYR A 18 8.77 -9.13 -9.77
N ILE A 19 7.64 -8.82 -10.41
CA ILE A 19 6.32 -8.83 -9.78
C ILE A 19 5.62 -10.10 -10.18
N LEU A 20 5.38 -10.99 -9.21
CA LEU A 20 4.60 -12.20 -9.41
C LEU A 20 3.12 -11.92 -9.15
N MET A 21 2.29 -12.13 -10.15
CA MET A 21 0.85 -11.97 -10.02
C MET A 21 0.18 -13.33 -9.91
N GLN A 22 -0.54 -13.53 -8.81
CA GLN A 22 -1.38 -14.70 -8.60
C GLN A 22 -2.83 -14.28 -8.45
N ARG A 23 -3.74 -15.09 -8.92
CA ARG A 23 -5.16 -14.84 -8.82
C ARG A 23 -5.86 -16.03 -8.17
N LYS A 24 -6.72 -15.74 -7.20
CA LYS A 24 -7.61 -16.76 -6.63
C LYS A 24 -8.51 -17.32 -7.73
N PRO A 25 -8.69 -18.64 -7.81
CA PRO A 25 -9.67 -19.26 -8.71
C PRO A 25 -11.08 -18.70 -8.51
N GLY A 26 -11.86 -18.59 -9.57
CA GLY A 26 -13.24 -18.10 -9.57
C GLY A 26 -13.53 -17.14 -10.72
N GLY A 27 -14.77 -16.68 -10.83
CA GLY A 27 -15.21 -15.73 -11.85
C GLY A 27 -14.66 -14.33 -11.69
N TYR A 28 -14.84 -13.48 -12.69
CA TYR A 28 -14.55 -12.06 -12.60
C TYR A 28 -15.61 -11.36 -11.73
N ARG A 29 -15.14 -10.59 -10.76
CA ARG A 29 -16.01 -9.71 -9.99
C ARG A 29 -16.61 -8.66 -10.92
N GLN A 30 -17.92 -8.41 -10.76
CA GLN A 30 -18.61 -7.35 -11.47
C GLN A 30 -18.63 -6.08 -10.60
N PRO A 31 -17.87 -5.03 -10.93
CA PRO A 31 -17.90 -3.78 -10.19
C PRO A 31 -19.17 -3.00 -10.50
N SER A 32 -19.64 -2.17 -9.54
CA SER A 32 -20.75 -1.26 -9.76
C SER A 32 -20.41 -0.18 -10.79
N ALA A 33 -21.45 0.51 -11.32
CA ALA A 33 -21.26 1.63 -12.27
C ALA A 33 -20.40 2.75 -11.64
N GLU A 34 -20.60 3.04 -10.35
CA GLU A 34 -19.81 4.02 -9.60
C GLU A 34 -18.35 3.59 -9.49
N GLN A 35 -18.08 2.33 -9.12
CA GLN A 35 -16.74 1.79 -9.07
C GLN A 35 -16.04 1.88 -10.44
N ARG A 36 -16.74 1.52 -11.52
CA ARG A 36 -16.19 1.66 -12.89
C ARG A 36 -15.86 3.11 -13.23
N LYS A 37 -16.74 4.04 -12.90
CA LYS A 37 -16.56 5.48 -13.15
C LYS A 37 -15.29 6.00 -12.47
N HIS A 38 -15.11 5.69 -11.18
CA HIS A 38 -13.99 6.21 -10.37
C HIS A 38 -12.69 5.38 -10.48
N SER A 39 -12.71 4.26 -11.22
CA SER A 39 -11.53 3.41 -11.44
C SER A 39 -10.93 3.54 -12.83
N LYS A 40 -11.44 4.43 -13.65
CA LYS A 40 -10.92 4.63 -15.00
C LYS A 40 -9.43 5.00 -14.97
N ILE A 41 -8.67 4.35 -15.84
CA ILE A 41 -7.27 4.66 -16.13
C ILE A 41 -7.24 5.47 -17.41
N SER A 42 -6.42 6.51 -17.47
CA SER A 42 -6.27 7.31 -18.68
C SER A 42 -5.66 6.47 -19.82
N LYS A 43 -5.88 6.85 -21.07
CA LYS A 43 -5.25 6.17 -22.22
C LYS A 43 -3.72 6.22 -22.14
N SER A 44 -3.17 7.33 -21.67
CA SER A 44 -1.73 7.48 -21.47
C SER A 44 -1.21 6.51 -20.40
N ASP A 45 -1.85 6.49 -19.22
CA ASP A 45 -1.48 5.57 -18.14
C ASP A 45 -1.65 4.11 -18.58
N PHE A 46 -2.70 3.78 -19.31
CA PHE A 46 -2.90 2.44 -19.85
C PHE A 46 -1.73 2.02 -20.74
N ASN A 47 -1.33 2.85 -21.70
CA ASN A 47 -0.23 2.56 -22.60
C ASN A 47 1.12 2.42 -21.87
N ASP A 48 1.31 3.14 -20.76
CA ASP A 48 2.55 3.13 -19.98
C ASP A 48 2.60 1.98 -18.96
N TRP A 49 1.45 1.64 -18.34
CA TRP A 49 1.42 0.69 -17.21
C TRP A 49 1.22 -0.76 -17.63
N PHE A 50 0.52 -1.01 -18.73
CA PHE A 50 0.24 -2.39 -19.19
C PHE A 50 1.38 -2.92 -20.08
N ARG A 51 2.63 -2.67 -19.67
CA ARG A 51 3.85 -3.17 -20.28
C ARG A 51 4.52 -4.21 -19.39
N GLN A 52 5.32 -5.08 -19.99
CA GLN A 52 6.07 -6.09 -19.25
C GLN A 52 7.20 -5.50 -18.41
N ILE A 53 7.81 -4.41 -18.86
CA ILE A 53 8.95 -3.77 -18.23
C ILE A 53 8.58 -2.34 -17.84
N TRP A 54 8.83 -1.99 -16.57
CA TRP A 54 8.67 -0.66 -16.02
C TRP A 54 10.00 -0.08 -15.59
N ASN A 55 10.36 1.07 -16.11
CA ASN A 55 11.48 1.85 -15.62
C ASN A 55 10.99 2.78 -14.50
N LEU A 56 11.32 2.42 -13.27
CA LEU A 56 10.95 3.19 -12.08
C LEU A 56 12.21 3.54 -11.29
N THR A 57 12.33 4.80 -10.90
CA THR A 57 13.37 5.21 -9.95
C THR A 57 13.07 4.61 -8.58
N GLY A 58 14.06 3.98 -7.96
CA GLY A 58 13.96 3.44 -6.61
C GLY A 58 13.61 4.50 -5.57
N ALA A 59 13.11 4.07 -4.43
CA ALA A 59 12.84 4.95 -3.29
C ALA A 59 14.10 5.14 -2.43
N SER A 60 14.14 6.25 -1.65
CA SER A 60 15.24 6.52 -0.73
C SER A 60 15.23 5.56 0.47
N THR A 61 16.38 4.97 0.76
CA THR A 61 16.56 4.04 1.89
C THR A 61 16.75 4.73 3.25
N LYS A 62 16.68 6.07 3.32
CA LYS A 62 16.94 6.82 4.56
C LYS A 62 16.06 6.40 5.75
N ASN A 63 14.81 6.09 5.49
CA ASN A 63 13.80 5.81 6.54
C ASN A 63 13.32 4.36 6.57
N HIS A 64 13.75 3.53 5.63
CA HIS A 64 13.38 2.12 5.55
C HIS A 64 14.44 1.36 4.75
N PRO A 65 14.85 0.15 5.18
CA PRO A 65 15.93 -0.61 4.53
C PRO A 65 15.56 -1.10 3.12
N ALA A 66 14.28 -1.36 2.86
CA ALA A 66 13.79 -1.86 1.58
C ALA A 66 12.52 -1.11 1.13
N PRO A 67 12.61 0.19 0.83
CA PRO A 67 11.45 0.94 0.39
C PRO A 67 11.17 0.70 -1.10
N PHE A 68 9.91 0.70 -1.49
CA PHE A 68 9.52 0.78 -2.89
C PHE A 68 8.82 2.12 -3.19
N PRO A 69 8.90 2.62 -4.43
CA PRO A 69 8.37 3.94 -4.74
C PRO A 69 6.83 3.96 -4.72
N LEU A 70 6.26 5.06 -4.22
CA LEU A 70 4.82 5.29 -4.19
C LEU A 70 4.18 5.13 -5.59
N LYS A 71 4.91 5.47 -6.64
CA LYS A 71 4.49 5.31 -8.03
C LYS A 71 4.22 3.84 -8.38
N LEU A 72 5.03 2.90 -7.87
CA LEU A 72 4.82 1.46 -8.05
C LEU A 72 3.53 1.00 -7.38
N ALA A 73 3.35 1.33 -6.09
CA ALA A 73 2.14 1.00 -5.35
C ALA A 73 0.88 1.57 -6.02
N THR A 74 0.93 2.84 -6.44
CA THR A 74 -0.17 3.50 -7.14
C THR A 74 -0.56 2.78 -8.43
N ARG A 75 0.42 2.39 -9.24
CA ARG A 75 0.16 1.64 -10.49
C ARG A 75 -0.53 0.31 -10.19
N LEU A 76 0.04 -0.50 -9.30
CA LEU A 76 -0.51 -1.80 -8.94
C LEU A 76 -1.94 -1.70 -8.38
N ILE A 77 -2.17 -0.77 -7.46
CA ILE A 77 -3.50 -0.56 -6.86
C ILE A 77 -4.52 -0.16 -7.92
N ARG A 78 -4.20 0.78 -8.80
CA ARG A 78 -5.12 1.23 -9.84
C ARG A 78 -5.37 0.18 -10.93
N MET A 79 -4.37 -0.63 -11.26
CA MET A 79 -4.48 -1.70 -12.26
C MET A 79 -5.31 -2.88 -11.77
N PHE A 80 -5.25 -3.21 -10.47
CA PHE A 80 -5.78 -4.48 -9.94
C PHE A 80 -6.87 -4.32 -8.88
N SER A 81 -7.35 -3.10 -8.64
CA SER A 81 -8.47 -2.85 -7.72
C SER A 81 -9.42 -1.78 -8.25
N PHE A 82 -10.67 -1.81 -7.78
CA PHE A 82 -11.65 -0.78 -8.04
C PHE A 82 -11.74 0.22 -6.87
N TYR A 83 -12.33 1.38 -7.14
CA TYR A 83 -12.70 2.36 -6.14
C TYR A 83 -13.48 1.71 -4.98
N ASN A 84 -13.18 2.06 -3.74
CA ASN A 84 -13.69 1.46 -2.52
C ASN A 84 -13.32 -0.02 -2.26
N ASP A 85 -12.45 -0.62 -3.08
CA ASP A 85 -11.89 -1.94 -2.73
C ASP A 85 -10.94 -1.83 -1.54
N THR A 86 -10.68 -2.97 -0.91
CA THR A 86 -9.72 -3.08 0.19
C THR A 86 -8.43 -3.72 -0.29
N VAL A 87 -7.33 -3.02 -0.10
CA VAL A 87 -5.97 -3.48 -0.37
C VAL A 87 -5.37 -4.00 0.94
N LEU A 88 -4.85 -5.21 0.92
CA LEU A 88 -4.13 -5.80 2.05
C LEU A 88 -2.63 -5.79 1.78
N ASP A 89 -1.86 -5.27 2.72
CA ASP A 89 -0.41 -5.38 2.74
C ASP A 89 0.02 -6.04 4.07
N PRO A 90 0.43 -7.32 4.03
CA PRO A 90 0.80 -8.05 5.24
C PRO A 90 2.19 -7.71 5.77
N PHE A 91 2.96 -6.85 5.07
CA PHE A 91 4.30 -6.39 5.45
C PHE A 91 4.44 -4.89 5.16
N CYS A 92 3.56 -4.10 5.75
CA CYS A 92 3.32 -2.73 5.32
C CYS A 92 4.49 -1.75 5.54
N GLY A 93 5.46 -2.08 6.38
CA GLY A 93 6.61 -1.24 6.66
C GLY A 93 6.24 0.21 6.94
N SER A 94 6.78 1.14 6.16
CA SER A 94 6.49 2.58 6.28
C SER A 94 5.12 3.02 5.75
N GLY A 95 4.31 2.10 5.21
CA GLY A 95 2.92 2.36 4.82
C GLY A 95 2.72 2.92 3.41
N THR A 96 3.67 2.74 2.51
CA THR A 96 3.58 3.22 1.12
C THR A 96 2.32 2.71 0.41
N THR A 97 1.96 1.43 0.60
CA THR A 97 0.75 0.83 0.06
C THR A 97 -0.51 1.51 0.60
N MET A 98 -0.57 1.81 1.91
CA MET A 98 -1.72 2.45 2.55
C MET A 98 -1.91 3.88 2.03
N ILE A 99 -0.82 4.63 1.89
CA ILE A 99 -0.85 5.99 1.32
C ILE A 99 -1.33 5.94 -0.13
N ALA A 100 -0.81 5.00 -0.93
CA ALA A 100 -1.26 4.82 -2.31
C ALA A 100 -2.75 4.47 -2.40
N ALA A 101 -3.24 3.57 -1.54
CA ALA A 101 -4.64 3.19 -1.48
C ALA A 101 -5.53 4.39 -1.12
N LEU A 102 -5.18 5.13 -0.08
CA LEU A 102 -5.90 6.32 0.38
C LEU A 102 -6.01 7.37 -0.73
N ARG A 103 -4.90 7.73 -1.36
CA ARG A 103 -4.85 8.72 -2.45
C ARG A 103 -5.68 8.34 -3.68
N ASN A 104 -5.92 7.05 -3.86
CA ASN A 104 -6.68 6.52 -4.99
C ASN A 104 -8.11 6.08 -4.62
N GLY A 105 -8.60 6.40 -3.42
CA GLY A 105 -9.96 6.10 -2.98
C GLY A 105 -10.20 4.60 -2.72
N ARG A 106 -9.19 3.88 -2.25
CA ARG A 106 -9.29 2.49 -1.79
C ARG A 106 -9.14 2.44 -0.28
N ASN A 107 -9.79 1.45 0.33
CA ASN A 107 -9.53 1.09 1.71
C ASN A 107 -8.22 0.30 1.79
N SER A 108 -7.59 0.26 2.96
CA SER A 108 -6.39 -0.56 3.15
C SER A 108 -6.33 -1.19 4.53
N ILE A 109 -5.69 -2.35 4.58
CA ILE A 109 -5.30 -3.05 5.80
C ILE A 109 -3.79 -3.25 5.72
N GLY A 110 -3.05 -2.65 6.63
CA GLY A 110 -1.61 -2.84 6.76
C GLY A 110 -1.29 -3.65 8.01
N ILE A 111 -0.42 -4.63 7.88
CA ILE A 111 0.06 -5.45 8.99
C ILE A 111 1.58 -5.35 9.00
N ASP A 112 2.15 -5.22 10.18
CA ASP A 112 3.59 -5.31 10.37
C ASP A 112 3.89 -5.89 11.74
N ILE A 113 4.98 -6.64 11.86
CA ILE A 113 5.46 -7.19 13.12
C ILE A 113 6.16 -6.11 13.96
N ASP A 114 6.76 -5.12 13.30
CA ASP A 114 7.46 -4.03 13.95
C ASP A 114 6.49 -2.92 14.34
N LYS A 115 6.36 -2.73 15.65
CA LYS A 115 5.49 -1.69 16.24
C LYS A 115 5.89 -0.26 15.80
N GLU A 116 7.17 0.00 15.58
CA GLU A 116 7.63 1.33 15.18
C GLU A 116 7.24 1.63 13.73
N TYR A 117 7.32 0.65 12.83
CA TYR A 117 6.78 0.79 11.48
C TYR A 117 5.26 1.03 11.50
N CYS A 118 4.51 0.28 12.30
CA CYS A 118 3.07 0.53 12.44
C CYS A 118 2.76 1.96 12.94
N ARG A 119 3.53 2.47 13.91
CA ARG A 119 3.37 3.84 14.42
C ARG A 119 3.77 4.90 13.38
N MET A 120 4.83 4.64 12.63
CA MET A 120 5.28 5.52 11.55
C MET A 120 4.22 5.60 10.46
N THR A 121 3.71 4.46 10.00
CA THR A 121 2.60 4.38 9.05
C THR A 121 1.38 5.13 9.53
N ALA A 122 0.97 4.95 10.80
CA ALA A 122 -0.16 5.66 11.37
C ALA A 122 0.05 7.19 11.40
N ARG A 123 1.26 7.67 11.68
CA ARG A 123 1.59 9.11 11.62
C ARG A 123 1.49 9.64 10.20
N TYR A 124 2.07 8.96 9.23
CA TYR A 124 1.99 9.37 7.83
C TYR A 124 0.56 9.42 7.31
N LEU A 125 -0.25 8.39 7.61
CA LEU A 125 -1.66 8.37 7.22
C LEU A 125 -2.46 9.49 7.89
N LYS A 126 -2.19 9.84 9.15
CA LYS A 126 -2.83 11.00 9.80
C LYS A 126 -2.53 12.31 9.07
N THR A 127 -1.28 12.53 8.70
CA THR A 127 -0.89 13.72 7.93
C THR A 127 -1.61 13.74 6.58
N GLU A 128 -1.58 12.64 5.83
CA GLU A 128 -2.29 12.54 4.54
C GLU A 128 -3.81 12.80 4.65
N ILE A 129 -4.45 12.30 5.71
CA ILE A 129 -5.88 12.52 5.95
C ILE A 129 -6.15 13.98 6.30
N SER A 130 -5.28 14.61 7.07
CA SER A 130 -5.43 16.03 7.45
C SER A 130 -5.24 16.97 6.26
N ASP A 131 -4.29 16.64 5.38
CA ASP A 131 -3.94 17.47 4.22
C ASP A 131 -4.90 17.26 3.03
N SER A 132 -5.64 16.16 3.05
CA SER A 132 -6.59 15.81 1.99
C SER A 132 -8.02 16.18 2.38
N SER A 133 -8.86 16.52 1.40
CA SER A 133 -10.32 16.63 1.58
C SER A 133 -11.00 15.26 1.79
N THR A 134 -10.22 14.19 1.88
CA THR A 134 -10.70 12.81 1.98
C THR A 134 -11.14 12.51 3.40
N LYS A 135 -12.41 12.15 3.57
CA LYS A 135 -12.95 11.67 4.84
C LYS A 135 -12.57 10.21 5.05
N ALA A 136 -11.44 9.96 5.68
CA ALA A 136 -10.98 8.61 5.98
C ALA A 136 -10.92 8.38 7.51
N LYS A 137 -11.13 7.12 7.93
CA LYS A 137 -10.99 6.70 9.33
C LYS A 137 -9.76 5.81 9.45
N LEU A 138 -8.82 6.19 10.30
CA LEU A 138 -7.71 5.35 10.69
C LEU A 138 -8.07 4.56 11.96
N ILE A 139 -7.91 3.24 11.91
CA ILE A 139 -8.06 2.34 13.05
C ILE A 139 -6.71 1.64 13.25
N PHE A 140 -6.17 1.78 14.44
CA PHE A 140 -4.95 1.09 14.84
C PHE A 140 -5.30 0.00 15.86
N GLN A 141 -4.83 -1.23 15.61
CA GLN A 141 -5.12 -2.38 16.46
C GLN A 141 -3.84 -3.14 16.77
N LYS A 142 -3.71 -3.59 18.00
CA LYS A 142 -2.62 -4.45 18.44
C LYS A 142 -3.17 -5.85 18.69
N MET A 143 -2.52 -6.84 18.10
CA MET A 143 -2.81 -8.24 18.39
C MET A 143 -1.99 -8.69 19.60
N THR A 144 -2.64 -9.19 20.64
CA THR A 144 -2.01 -9.75 21.82
C THR A 144 -2.41 -11.20 22.00
N LYS A 145 -1.50 -12.05 22.55
CA LYS A 145 -1.88 -13.39 22.98
C LYS A 145 -2.69 -13.27 24.26
N GLY A 146 -3.95 -13.71 24.23
CA GLY A 146 -4.73 -13.88 25.48
C GLY A 146 -4.19 -15.00 26.36
N SER A 147 -4.51 -14.99 27.64
CA SER A 147 -4.13 -16.03 28.62
C SER A 147 -4.57 -17.45 28.21
N SER A 148 -5.55 -17.57 27.33
CA SER A 148 -6.04 -18.83 26.73
C SER A 148 -5.37 -19.22 25.42
N GLY A 149 -4.27 -18.55 25.00
CA GLY A 149 -3.60 -18.77 23.72
C GLY A 149 -4.37 -18.24 22.51
N LYS A 150 -5.60 -17.72 22.66
CA LYS A 150 -6.37 -17.08 21.59
C LYS A 150 -5.85 -15.66 21.35
N MET A 151 -5.78 -15.27 20.08
CA MET A 151 -5.42 -13.89 19.71
C MET A 151 -6.55 -12.94 20.09
N LYS A 152 -6.22 -11.83 20.76
CA LYS A 152 -7.13 -10.73 21.05
C LYS A 152 -6.69 -9.50 20.26
N ILE A 153 -7.66 -8.69 19.87
CA ILE A 153 -7.44 -7.42 19.20
C ILE A 153 -7.74 -6.31 20.21
N ASP A 154 -6.71 -5.55 20.56
CA ASP A 154 -6.86 -4.39 21.44
C ASP A 154 -6.73 -3.10 20.62
N GLU A 155 -7.68 -2.17 20.77
CA GLU A 155 -7.54 -0.83 20.18
C GLU A 155 -6.47 -0.04 20.95
N ASP A 156 -5.44 0.43 20.26
CA ASP A 156 -4.44 1.31 20.87
C ASP A 156 -5.04 2.71 21.03
N GLN A 157 -5.42 3.04 22.25
CA GLN A 157 -6.02 4.34 22.62
C GLN A 157 -5.03 5.52 22.52
N SER A 158 -3.74 5.28 22.35
CA SER A 158 -2.71 6.34 22.24
C SER A 158 -2.76 7.11 20.92
N LEU A 159 -3.48 6.62 19.94
CA LEU A 159 -3.71 7.28 18.66
C LEU A 159 -5.08 7.94 18.70
N HIS A 160 -5.13 9.26 18.93
CA HIS A 160 -6.38 10.03 18.98
C HIS A 160 -7.29 9.73 17.78
N LYS A 161 -8.56 9.44 18.11
CA LYS A 161 -9.63 9.17 17.13
C LYS A 161 -9.77 10.36 16.18
N VAL A 162 -9.44 10.16 14.91
CA VAL A 162 -9.91 11.08 13.87
C VAL A 162 -11.41 10.86 13.74
N LYS A 163 -12.22 11.87 14.13
CA LYS A 163 -13.69 11.80 14.02
C LYS A 163 -14.08 11.68 12.56
N THR A 164 -14.65 10.58 12.20
CA THR A 164 -15.20 10.35 10.85
C THR A 164 -16.71 10.49 10.89
N ALA A 165 -17.25 11.31 10.00
CA ALA A 165 -18.68 11.28 9.72
C ALA A 165 -19.00 10.04 8.88
N LYS A 166 -19.78 9.11 9.43
CA LYS A 166 -20.41 8.03 8.65
C LYS A 166 -21.31 8.67 7.60
N LYS A 167 -20.97 8.56 6.32
CA LYS A 167 -21.94 8.75 5.25
C LYS A 167 -22.69 7.42 5.11
N VAL A 168 -23.81 7.29 5.82
CA VAL A 168 -24.80 6.26 5.55
C VAL A 168 -25.39 6.60 4.18
N LEU A 169 -25.05 5.81 3.18
CA LEU A 169 -25.77 5.83 1.91
C LEU A 169 -27.08 5.08 2.16
N LYS A 170 -28.19 5.79 2.09
CA LYS A 170 -29.52 5.22 1.90
C LYS A 170 -29.64 4.67 0.48
#